data_83b60da5f648c861e28e94e43db3e352
#
_entry.id   83b60da5f648c861e28e94e43db3e352
#
_cell.length_a   1.000
_cell.length_b   1.000
_cell.length_c   1.000
_cell.angle_alpha   90.00
_cell.angle_beta   90.00
_cell.angle_gamma   90.00
#
_symmetry.space_group_name_H-M   'P 1'
#
loop_
_entity.id
_entity.type
_entity.pdbx_description
1 polymer ?
#
loop_
_entity_poly.entity_id
_entity_poly.type
_entity_poly.pdbx_seq_one_letter_code
_entity_poly.pdbx_strand_id
1 'polypeptide(L)'
;MVRDVQLRLLFIPLLGLLIPAVSGIITYEKYSAAQLIFSNCYFILTSFIIWGGCNWIHMRLRPIFRKAQSPFFKILSISIVSALYGAASGGAMTMIWFRISKDSFTWQKFFGFIAFTIMAVVIFTLIYEILFLSKERELDTKIVEELDRERMEAELDVLNNELDPHFIFNALNTLNHLIITNPDTAYVFNSRLAQVYKYVLMNKNKELVSLFKELEFIESYFFLLQIRHENKLLFELDAKEPETRKIMMPPCALQTVVENAIKHNEFSVENPLMIRLSLNGEYLKIINNKRPKPYLVDSTSIGLRNLSSRYKLVCNKNIVIENEESHFLVKLPLITNL
;
A
#
# COMPACT_ATOMS: atom_id res chain seq x y z
N MET A 1 23.66 -6.14 1.95
CA MET A 1 24.92 -6.67 2.52
C MET A 1 25.23 -5.90 3.79
N VAL A 2 25.46 -6.58 4.89
CA VAL A 2 25.97 -5.93 6.12
C VAL A 2 27.40 -5.47 5.83
N ARG A 3 27.69 -4.17 6.04
CA ARG A 3 29.07 -3.66 5.91
C ARG A 3 29.86 -4.09 7.15
N ASP A 4 30.51 -5.25 7.09
CA ASP A 4 31.26 -5.85 8.18
C ASP A 4 32.77 -5.69 8.09
N VAL A 5 33.23 -4.80 7.19
CA VAL A 5 34.66 -4.57 6.93
C VAL A 5 35.39 -4.14 8.23
N GLN A 6 34.78 -3.29 9.03
CA GLN A 6 35.40 -2.84 10.29
C GLN A 6 35.52 -3.98 11.32
N LEU A 7 34.51 -4.85 11.41
CA LEU A 7 34.53 -6.05 12.25
C LEU A 7 35.64 -7.01 11.80
N ARG A 8 35.80 -7.24 10.50
CA ARG A 8 36.86 -8.11 9.95
C ARG A 8 38.26 -7.58 10.25
N LEU A 9 38.48 -6.29 10.00
CA LEU A 9 39.80 -5.67 10.23
C LEU A 9 40.23 -5.69 11.68
N LEU A 10 39.30 -5.63 12.63
CA LEU A 10 39.59 -5.64 14.05
C LEU A 10 39.72 -7.07 14.61
N PHE A 11 38.73 -7.92 14.35
CA PHE A 11 38.59 -9.19 15.04
C PHE A 11 39.44 -10.34 14.44
N ILE A 12 39.72 -10.33 13.15
CA ILE A 12 40.59 -11.37 12.56
C ILE A 12 41.99 -11.33 13.18
N PRO A 13 42.71 -10.18 13.19
CA PRO A 13 44.00 -10.10 13.85
C PRO A 13 43.92 -10.33 15.36
N LEU A 14 42.91 -9.75 16.03
CA LEU A 14 42.72 -9.93 17.49
C LEU A 14 42.60 -11.41 17.88
N LEU A 15 41.76 -12.18 17.19
CA LEU A 15 41.58 -13.60 17.47
C LEU A 15 42.79 -14.42 17.06
N GLY A 16 43.46 -14.06 15.95
CA GLY A 16 44.68 -14.69 15.52
C GLY A 16 45.82 -14.54 16.51
N LEU A 17 45.83 -13.49 17.33
CA LEU A 17 46.78 -13.30 18.43
C LEU A 17 46.31 -13.90 19.73
N LEU A 18 45.04 -13.69 20.09
CA LEU A 18 44.50 -14.07 21.39
C LEU A 18 44.35 -15.58 21.57
N ILE A 19 43.81 -16.28 20.59
CA ILE A 19 43.51 -17.73 20.70
C ILE A 19 44.81 -18.52 20.90
N PRO A 20 45.88 -18.32 20.11
CA PRO A 20 47.14 -19.02 20.33
C PRO A 20 47.78 -18.72 21.66
N ALA A 21 47.68 -17.46 22.14
CA ALA A 21 48.22 -17.03 23.41
C ALA A 21 47.51 -17.75 24.62
N VAL A 22 46.16 -17.70 24.61
CA VAL A 22 45.33 -18.27 25.68
C VAL A 22 45.38 -19.82 25.68
N SER A 23 45.40 -20.46 24.50
CA SER A 23 45.51 -21.91 24.38
C SER A 23 46.91 -22.45 24.74
N GLY A 24 47.90 -21.59 24.86
CA GLY A 24 49.28 -21.95 25.15
C GLY A 24 49.95 -22.76 24.01
N ILE A 25 49.40 -22.66 22.77
CA ILE A 25 49.94 -23.42 21.63
C ILE A 25 51.32 -22.94 21.22
N ILE A 26 51.57 -21.61 21.37
CA ILE A 26 52.88 -21.01 21.17
C ILE A 26 53.60 -20.90 22.53
N THR A 27 54.78 -21.45 22.62
CA THR A 27 55.64 -21.29 23.78
C THR A 27 56.60 -20.14 23.52
N TYR A 28 56.16 -18.91 23.85
CA TYR A 28 56.84 -17.66 23.48
C TYR A 28 58.34 -17.60 23.85
N GLU A 29 58.71 -18.21 24.96
CA GLU A 29 60.12 -18.25 25.44
C GLU A 29 61.08 -19.00 24.52
N LYS A 30 60.57 -19.87 23.63
CA LYS A 30 61.39 -20.69 22.73
C LYS A 30 61.75 -20.01 21.41
N TYR A 31 61.14 -18.84 21.11
CA TYR A 31 61.20 -18.19 19.85
C TYR A 31 61.96 -16.90 19.84
N SER A 32 62.73 -16.63 18.83
CA SER A 32 63.27 -15.29 18.55
C SER A 32 62.19 -14.33 18.08
N ALA A 33 62.43 -13.02 18.12
CA ALA A 33 61.48 -12.00 17.69
C ALA A 33 60.98 -12.22 16.26
N ALA A 34 61.82 -12.60 15.30
CA ALA A 34 61.45 -12.88 13.93
C ALA A 34 60.53 -14.13 13.83
N GLN A 35 60.82 -15.15 14.64
CA GLN A 35 59.99 -16.36 14.66
C GLN A 35 58.61 -16.11 15.32
N LEU A 36 58.55 -15.21 16.30
CA LEU A 36 57.28 -14.78 16.92
C LEU A 36 56.40 -14.00 15.93
N ILE A 37 56.99 -13.14 15.11
CA ILE A 37 56.29 -12.45 14.02
C ILE A 37 55.68 -13.46 13.07
N PHE A 38 56.50 -14.46 12.64
CA PHE A 38 55.99 -15.56 11.76
C PHE A 38 54.84 -16.31 12.40
N SER A 39 54.96 -16.72 13.68
CA SER A 39 53.93 -17.42 14.41
C SER A 39 52.61 -16.63 14.47
N ASN A 40 52.71 -15.35 14.80
CA ASN A 40 51.52 -14.49 14.86
C ASN A 40 50.88 -14.30 13.48
N CYS A 41 51.68 -14.09 12.43
CA CYS A 41 51.18 -14.02 11.05
C CYS A 41 50.46 -15.34 10.62
N TYR A 42 51.01 -16.49 10.99
CA TYR A 42 50.43 -17.81 10.74
C TYR A 42 49.04 -17.93 11.38
N PHE A 43 48.86 -17.56 12.63
CA PHE A 43 47.60 -17.68 13.33
C PHE A 43 46.60 -16.58 12.92
N ILE A 44 47.07 -15.39 12.49
CA ILE A 44 46.19 -14.40 11.84
C ILE A 44 45.66 -14.95 10.50
N LEU A 45 46.51 -15.58 9.70
CA LEU A 45 46.09 -16.27 8.47
C LEU A 45 45.09 -17.39 8.77
N THR A 46 45.32 -18.19 9.82
CA THR A 46 44.42 -19.23 10.29
C THR A 46 43.05 -18.64 10.64
N SER A 47 42.99 -17.55 11.39
CA SER A 47 41.76 -16.83 11.71
C SER A 47 41.05 -16.30 10.46
N PHE A 48 41.80 -15.81 9.48
CA PHE A 48 41.23 -15.36 8.20
C PHE A 48 40.58 -16.51 7.43
N ILE A 49 41.22 -17.69 7.38
CA ILE A 49 40.69 -18.89 6.71
C ILE A 49 39.40 -19.35 7.40
N ILE A 50 39.39 -19.42 8.74
CA ILE A 50 38.23 -19.84 9.51
C ILE A 50 37.07 -18.85 9.28
N TRP A 51 37.35 -17.55 9.38
CA TRP A 51 36.35 -16.51 9.14
C TRP A 51 35.78 -16.58 7.73
N GLY A 52 36.63 -16.68 6.69
CA GLY A 52 36.21 -16.75 5.31
C GLY A 52 35.26 -17.93 5.02
N GLY A 53 35.60 -19.11 5.54
CA GLY A 53 34.76 -20.29 5.42
C GLY A 53 33.45 -20.18 6.19
N CYS A 54 33.47 -19.68 7.42
CA CYS A 54 32.22 -19.43 8.18
C CYS A 54 31.29 -18.43 7.46
N ASN A 55 31.86 -17.35 6.90
CA ASN A 55 31.10 -16.40 6.13
C ASN A 55 30.50 -16.98 4.85
N TRP A 56 31.27 -17.84 4.16
CA TRP A 56 30.77 -18.57 2.98
C TRP A 56 29.63 -19.53 3.34
N ILE A 57 29.78 -20.29 4.45
CA ILE A 57 28.75 -21.19 4.98
C ILE A 57 27.47 -20.38 5.29
N HIS A 58 27.62 -19.26 5.97
CA HIS A 58 26.52 -18.38 6.34
C HIS A 58 25.75 -17.87 5.10
N MET A 59 26.48 -17.38 4.08
CA MET A 59 25.86 -16.92 2.84
C MET A 59 25.14 -18.02 2.06
N ARG A 60 25.65 -19.27 2.11
CA ARG A 60 25.04 -20.41 1.40
C ARG A 60 23.86 -21.03 2.14
N LEU A 61 23.95 -21.18 3.45
CA LEU A 61 22.91 -21.85 4.22
C LEU A 61 21.72 -20.93 4.54
N ARG A 62 21.96 -19.64 4.73
CA ARG A 62 20.90 -18.70 5.09
C ARG A 62 19.72 -18.67 4.13
N PRO A 63 19.88 -18.62 2.80
CA PRO A 63 18.76 -18.67 1.85
C PRO A 63 17.97 -19.98 1.91
N ILE A 64 18.66 -21.09 2.17
CA ILE A 64 18.03 -22.42 2.27
C ILE A 64 17.06 -22.46 3.45
N PHE A 65 17.46 -21.89 4.59
CA PHE A 65 16.64 -21.82 5.80
C PHE A 65 15.68 -20.61 5.83
N ARG A 66 15.59 -19.82 4.78
CA ARG A 66 14.68 -18.66 4.70
C ARG A 66 13.21 -19.04 4.86
N LYS A 67 12.82 -20.26 4.44
CA LYS A 67 11.47 -20.81 4.56
C LYS A 67 11.24 -21.60 5.87
N ALA A 68 12.27 -21.73 6.73
CA ALA A 68 12.11 -22.43 7.99
C ALA A 68 11.19 -21.66 8.94
N GLN A 69 10.17 -22.33 9.46
CA GLN A 69 9.14 -21.73 10.32
C GLN A 69 9.69 -21.17 11.65
N SER A 70 10.88 -21.62 12.10
CA SER A 70 11.47 -21.21 13.36
C SER A 70 12.84 -20.56 13.16
N PRO A 71 13.01 -19.27 13.57
CA PRO A 71 14.30 -18.59 13.58
C PRO A 71 15.35 -19.33 14.42
N PHE A 72 14.93 -19.99 15.49
CA PHE A 72 15.82 -20.74 16.38
C PHE A 72 16.53 -21.90 15.66
N PHE A 73 15.79 -22.73 14.90
CA PHE A 73 16.40 -23.82 14.14
C PHE A 73 17.37 -23.34 13.07
N LYS A 74 17.09 -22.20 12.45
CA LYS A 74 17.98 -21.56 11.47
C LYS A 74 19.32 -21.18 12.12
N ILE A 75 19.25 -20.44 13.24
CA ILE A 75 20.45 -19.98 13.98
C ILE A 75 21.25 -21.21 14.46
N LEU A 76 20.57 -22.17 15.07
CA LEU A 76 21.20 -23.38 15.59
C LEU A 76 21.94 -24.18 14.50
N SER A 77 21.28 -24.38 13.35
CA SER A 77 21.87 -25.15 12.24
C SER A 77 23.10 -24.46 11.65
N ILE A 78 23.04 -23.15 11.43
CA ILE A 78 24.18 -22.38 10.94
C ILE A 78 25.32 -22.41 11.94
N SER A 79 25.04 -22.26 13.25
CA SER A 79 26.03 -22.29 14.31
C SER A 79 26.74 -23.64 14.41
N ILE A 80 26.00 -24.75 14.33
CA ILE A 80 26.57 -26.12 14.35
C ILE A 80 27.50 -26.35 13.15
N VAL A 81 27.05 -26.02 11.93
CA VAL A 81 27.86 -26.22 10.71
C VAL A 81 29.11 -25.31 10.74
N SER A 82 28.98 -24.08 11.19
CA SER A 82 30.11 -23.15 11.33
C SER A 82 31.12 -23.66 12.41
N ALA A 83 30.64 -24.16 13.54
CA ALA A 83 31.46 -24.72 14.59
C ALA A 83 32.23 -25.98 14.12
N LEU A 84 31.58 -26.88 13.41
CA LEU A 84 32.23 -28.07 12.83
C LEU A 84 33.32 -27.69 11.82
N TYR A 85 33.03 -26.70 10.94
CA TYR A 85 34.03 -26.18 10.02
C TYR A 85 35.21 -25.53 10.75
N GLY A 86 34.92 -24.68 11.76
CA GLY A 86 35.95 -24.04 12.59
C GLY A 86 36.83 -25.06 13.33
N ALA A 87 36.25 -26.12 13.88
CA ALA A 87 36.97 -27.21 14.51
C ALA A 87 37.88 -27.96 13.53
N ALA A 88 37.33 -28.30 12.35
CA ALA A 88 38.07 -29.04 11.34
C ALA A 88 39.22 -28.20 10.74
N SER A 89 38.96 -26.97 10.34
CA SER A 89 39.98 -26.07 9.76
C SER A 89 41.01 -25.63 10.80
N GLY A 90 40.57 -25.27 12.00
CA GLY A 90 41.44 -24.90 13.11
C GLY A 90 42.31 -26.10 13.55
N GLY A 91 41.74 -27.29 13.63
CA GLY A 91 42.49 -28.52 13.93
C GLY A 91 43.54 -28.84 12.88
N ALA A 92 43.18 -28.77 11.59
CA ALA A 92 44.12 -29.00 10.50
C ALA A 92 45.30 -28.02 10.55
N MET A 93 45.00 -26.70 10.72
CA MET A 93 46.05 -25.67 10.79
C MET A 93 46.91 -25.84 12.04
N THR A 94 46.35 -26.26 13.16
CA THR A 94 47.12 -26.54 14.39
C THR A 94 48.04 -27.76 14.21
N MET A 95 47.60 -28.83 13.53
CA MET A 95 48.45 -29.97 13.20
C MET A 95 49.64 -29.57 12.28
N ILE A 96 49.37 -28.70 11.31
CA ILE A 96 50.45 -28.15 10.45
C ILE A 96 51.41 -27.36 11.31
N TRP A 97 50.90 -26.52 12.25
CA TRP A 97 51.75 -25.75 13.17
C TRP A 97 52.72 -26.63 13.96
N PHE A 98 52.25 -27.71 14.56
CA PHE A 98 53.11 -28.66 15.32
C PHE A 98 54.17 -29.34 14.46
N ARG A 99 53.98 -29.43 13.14
CA ARG A 99 54.98 -30.00 12.25
C ARG A 99 56.09 -29.01 11.84
N ILE A 100 55.73 -27.73 11.74
CA ILE A 100 56.68 -26.68 11.29
C ILE A 100 57.33 -25.92 12.42
N SER A 101 56.79 -26.01 13.64
CA SER A 101 57.22 -25.26 14.80
C SER A 101 58.16 -26.07 15.70
N LYS A 102 58.75 -25.41 16.70
CA LYS A 102 59.54 -26.05 17.74
C LYS A 102 58.68 -26.47 18.93
N ASP A 103 57.36 -26.23 18.87
CA ASP A 103 56.44 -26.60 19.95
C ASP A 103 56.17 -28.09 19.98
N SER A 104 56.15 -28.69 21.14
CA SER A 104 55.80 -30.11 21.31
C SER A 104 54.27 -30.27 21.24
N PHE A 105 53.83 -31.25 20.51
CA PHE A 105 52.43 -31.67 20.45
C PHE A 105 52.00 -32.16 21.84
N THR A 106 50.88 -31.62 22.32
CA THR A 106 50.16 -32.14 23.49
C THR A 106 48.66 -32.08 23.22
N TRP A 107 47.92 -33.09 23.58
CA TRP A 107 46.48 -33.14 23.43
C TRP A 107 45.78 -31.98 24.11
N GLN A 108 46.29 -31.51 25.26
CA GLN A 108 45.74 -30.39 26.01
C GLN A 108 45.79 -29.07 25.20
N LYS A 109 46.93 -28.74 24.58
CA LYS A 109 47.06 -27.54 23.72
C LYS A 109 46.20 -27.64 22.47
N PHE A 110 46.16 -28.82 21.86
CA PHE A 110 45.37 -29.08 20.65
C PHE A 110 43.87 -28.89 20.92
N PHE A 111 43.31 -29.57 21.91
CA PHE A 111 41.89 -29.41 22.24
C PHE A 111 41.55 -28.04 22.83
N GLY A 112 42.47 -27.42 23.58
CA GLY A 112 42.33 -26.05 24.08
C GLY A 112 42.16 -25.07 22.92
N PHE A 113 43.00 -25.14 21.88
CA PHE A 113 42.88 -24.29 20.69
C PHE A 113 41.55 -24.52 19.97
N ILE A 114 41.14 -25.77 19.76
CA ILE A 114 39.87 -26.09 19.11
C ILE A 114 38.70 -25.56 19.94
N ALA A 115 38.69 -25.69 21.25
CA ALA A 115 37.63 -25.21 22.12
C ALA A 115 37.47 -23.68 22.05
N PHE A 116 38.56 -22.94 22.11
CA PHE A 116 38.54 -21.48 21.96
C PHE A 116 38.10 -21.07 20.54
N THR A 117 38.53 -21.82 19.50
CA THR A 117 38.10 -21.56 18.13
C THR A 117 36.59 -21.77 17.97
N ILE A 118 36.04 -22.90 18.47
CA ILE A 118 34.60 -23.16 18.44
C ILE A 118 33.84 -22.06 19.16
N MET A 119 34.28 -21.67 20.36
CA MET A 119 33.65 -20.59 21.15
C MET A 119 33.64 -19.27 20.37
N ALA A 120 34.76 -18.89 19.78
CA ALA A 120 34.85 -17.68 18.95
C ALA A 120 33.93 -17.74 17.74
N VAL A 121 33.91 -18.86 17.00
CA VAL A 121 33.05 -19.07 15.82
C VAL A 121 31.56 -18.97 16.19
N VAL A 122 31.15 -19.59 17.30
CA VAL A 122 29.75 -19.50 17.76
C VAL A 122 29.37 -18.08 18.13
N ILE A 123 30.20 -17.38 18.91
CA ILE A 123 29.94 -15.98 19.28
C ILE A 123 29.79 -15.10 18.05
N PHE A 124 30.70 -15.22 17.08
CA PHE A 124 30.64 -14.43 15.86
C PHE A 124 29.44 -14.80 14.98
N THR A 125 29.08 -16.07 14.87
CA THR A 125 27.90 -16.50 14.15
C THR A 125 26.64 -15.87 14.76
N LEU A 126 26.53 -15.83 16.08
CA LEU A 126 25.41 -15.20 16.78
C LEU A 126 25.37 -13.67 16.55
N ILE A 127 26.54 -13.01 16.64
CA ILE A 127 26.62 -11.56 16.33
C ILE A 127 26.16 -11.27 14.89
N TYR A 128 26.62 -12.06 13.92
CA TYR A 128 26.18 -11.91 12.52
C TYR A 128 24.68 -12.12 12.35
N GLU A 129 24.10 -13.13 13.00
CA GLU A 129 22.67 -13.37 12.94
C GLU A 129 21.86 -12.22 13.55
N ILE A 130 22.31 -11.66 14.67
CA ILE A 130 21.67 -10.49 15.29
C ILE A 130 21.71 -9.27 14.34
N LEU A 131 22.88 -8.96 13.78
CA LEU A 131 23.04 -7.84 12.85
C LEU A 131 22.17 -8.01 11.60
N PHE A 132 22.06 -9.25 11.12
CA PHE A 132 21.26 -9.55 9.94
C PHE A 132 19.75 -9.48 10.22
N LEU A 133 19.31 -9.98 11.37
CA LEU A 133 17.90 -9.89 11.79
C LEU A 133 17.49 -8.42 12.05
N SER A 134 18.38 -7.63 12.65
CA SER A 134 18.16 -6.20 12.84
C SER A 134 17.97 -5.48 11.50
N LYS A 135 18.82 -5.80 10.52
CA LYS A 135 18.71 -5.20 9.18
C LYS A 135 17.46 -5.64 8.41
N GLU A 136 17.08 -6.91 8.55
CA GLU A 136 15.85 -7.45 7.94
C GLU A 136 14.62 -6.75 8.52
N ARG A 137 14.53 -6.58 9.84
CA ARG A 137 13.45 -5.83 10.50
C ARG A 137 13.39 -4.37 10.07
N GLU A 138 14.55 -3.70 9.96
CA GLU A 138 14.59 -2.30 9.46
C GLU A 138 14.01 -2.17 8.04
N LEU A 139 14.30 -3.14 7.16
CA LEU A 139 13.75 -3.17 5.81
C LEU A 139 12.25 -3.45 5.82
N ASP A 140 11.79 -4.42 6.62
CA ASP A 140 10.37 -4.75 6.73
C ASP A 140 9.57 -3.56 7.26
N THR A 141 10.09 -2.84 8.26
CA THR A 141 9.44 -1.63 8.80
C THR A 141 9.31 -0.55 7.71
N LYS A 142 10.35 -0.31 6.93
CA LYS A 142 10.31 0.67 5.83
C LYS A 142 9.29 0.30 4.74
N ILE A 143 9.19 -1.00 4.40
CA ILE A 143 8.21 -1.48 3.42
C ILE A 143 6.78 -1.25 3.95
N VAL A 144 6.52 -1.56 5.22
CA VAL A 144 5.21 -1.32 5.84
C VAL A 144 4.86 0.17 5.85
N GLU A 145 5.80 1.05 6.26
CA GLU A 145 5.59 2.51 6.24
C GLU A 145 5.30 3.03 4.83
N GLU A 146 5.98 2.52 3.80
CA GLU A 146 5.75 2.91 2.39
C GLU A 146 4.37 2.46 1.90
N LEU A 147 3.97 1.21 2.20
CA LEU A 147 2.64 0.69 1.86
C LEU A 147 1.51 1.46 2.58
N ASP A 148 1.70 1.80 3.85
CA ASP A 148 0.71 2.59 4.59
C ASP A 148 0.59 4.02 4.02
N ARG A 149 1.70 4.61 3.59
CA ARG A 149 1.70 5.90 2.91
C ARG A 149 0.99 5.83 1.55
N GLU A 150 1.31 4.85 0.70
CA GLU A 150 0.63 4.65 -0.59
C GLU A 150 -0.87 4.43 -0.41
N ARG A 151 -1.25 3.66 0.62
CA ARG A 151 -2.65 3.45 0.98
C ARG A 151 -3.33 4.76 1.38
N MET A 152 -2.70 5.58 2.25
CA MET A 152 -3.24 6.88 2.63
C MET A 152 -3.37 7.83 1.45
N GLU A 153 -2.38 7.89 0.56
CA GLU A 153 -2.42 8.70 -0.66
C GLU A 153 -3.57 8.25 -1.58
N ALA A 154 -3.75 6.94 -1.77
CA ALA A 154 -4.87 6.40 -2.53
C ALA A 154 -6.23 6.70 -1.89
N GLU A 155 -6.36 6.59 -0.56
CA GLU A 155 -7.59 6.96 0.17
C GLU A 155 -7.88 8.47 0.05
N LEU A 156 -6.85 9.32 0.08
CA LEU A 156 -6.98 10.77 -0.14
C LEU A 156 -7.36 11.11 -1.58
N ASP A 157 -6.80 10.43 -2.57
CA ASP A 157 -7.14 10.63 -3.98
C ASP A 157 -8.60 10.22 -4.27
N VAL A 158 -9.07 9.12 -3.69
CA VAL A 158 -10.48 8.74 -3.73
C VAL A 158 -11.34 9.82 -3.08
N LEU A 159 -10.95 10.33 -1.91
CA LEU A 159 -11.67 11.38 -1.20
C LEU A 159 -11.73 12.70 -2.01
N ASN A 160 -10.64 13.09 -2.63
CA ASN A 160 -10.56 14.30 -3.45
C ASN A 160 -11.34 14.18 -4.77
N ASN A 161 -11.40 13.00 -5.36
CA ASN A 161 -12.14 12.75 -6.60
C ASN A 161 -13.66 12.61 -6.40
N GLU A 162 -14.12 12.30 -5.19
CA GLU A 162 -15.55 12.15 -4.87
C GLU A 162 -16.28 13.48 -4.67
N LEU A 163 -15.56 14.55 -4.35
CA LEU A 163 -16.10 15.89 -4.29
C LEU A 163 -15.65 16.60 -5.56
N ASP A 164 -16.54 16.74 -6.55
CA ASP A 164 -16.20 17.53 -7.76
C ASP A 164 -15.76 18.96 -7.34
N PRO A 165 -14.43 19.26 -7.36
CA PRO A 165 -13.93 20.56 -6.92
C PRO A 165 -14.54 21.69 -7.76
N HIS A 166 -14.83 21.41 -9.03
CA HIS A 166 -15.42 22.37 -9.94
C HIS A 166 -16.88 22.68 -9.56
N PHE A 167 -17.64 21.69 -9.08
CA PHE A 167 -18.98 21.95 -8.54
C PHE A 167 -18.92 22.84 -7.29
N ILE A 168 -17.98 22.57 -6.37
CA ILE A 168 -17.78 23.40 -5.16
C ILE A 168 -17.45 24.83 -5.52
N PHE A 169 -16.44 25.07 -6.37
CA PHE A 169 -16.03 26.40 -6.77
C PHE A 169 -17.20 27.17 -7.41
N ASN A 170 -17.96 26.52 -8.27
CA ASN A 170 -19.11 27.13 -8.92
C ASN A 170 -20.23 27.44 -7.93
N ALA A 171 -20.52 26.54 -7.00
CA ALA A 171 -21.52 26.78 -5.96
C ALA A 171 -21.14 27.95 -5.05
N LEU A 172 -19.87 28.04 -4.61
CA LEU A 172 -19.38 29.15 -3.80
C LEU A 172 -19.42 30.48 -4.57
N ASN A 173 -19.07 30.51 -5.85
CA ASN A 173 -19.17 31.72 -6.67
C ASN A 173 -20.64 32.19 -6.81
N THR A 174 -21.56 31.22 -7.04
CA THR A 174 -23.00 31.52 -7.09
C THR A 174 -23.49 32.06 -5.74
N LEU A 175 -23.09 31.44 -4.63
CA LEU A 175 -23.44 31.89 -3.27
C LEU A 175 -22.92 33.32 -3.00
N ASN A 176 -21.67 33.63 -3.35
CA ASN A 176 -21.11 34.98 -3.20
C ASN A 176 -21.90 36.02 -3.97
N HIS A 177 -22.34 35.72 -5.20
CA HIS A 177 -23.20 36.61 -5.98
C HIS A 177 -24.57 36.79 -5.30
N LEU A 178 -25.18 35.70 -4.84
CA LEU A 178 -26.49 35.74 -4.17
C LEU A 178 -26.48 36.51 -2.85
N ILE A 179 -25.39 36.42 -2.06
CA ILE A 179 -25.25 37.18 -0.81
C ILE A 179 -25.47 38.69 -1.03
N ILE A 180 -24.98 39.20 -2.16
CA ILE A 180 -25.08 40.65 -2.52
C ILE A 180 -26.42 40.96 -3.17
N THR A 181 -26.90 40.07 -4.05
CA THR A 181 -28.07 40.35 -4.91
C THR A 181 -29.40 39.90 -4.32
N ASN A 182 -29.43 38.80 -3.60
CA ASN A 182 -30.63 38.21 -2.99
C ASN A 182 -30.29 37.37 -1.74
N PRO A 183 -30.14 38.02 -0.56
CA PRO A 183 -29.73 37.35 0.68
C PRO A 183 -30.65 36.18 1.12
N ASP A 184 -31.96 36.30 0.89
CA ASP A 184 -32.93 35.24 1.25
C ASP A 184 -32.70 34.01 0.39
N THR A 185 -32.48 34.16 -0.89
CA THR A 185 -32.12 33.06 -1.78
C THR A 185 -30.72 32.49 -1.44
N ALA A 186 -29.77 33.34 -1.03
CA ALA A 186 -28.45 32.86 -0.57
C ALA A 186 -28.55 31.96 0.64
N TYR A 187 -29.40 32.26 1.62
CA TYR A 187 -29.65 31.43 2.79
C TYR A 187 -30.18 30.00 2.40
N VAL A 188 -31.21 29.99 1.54
CA VAL A 188 -31.80 28.73 1.05
C VAL A 188 -30.77 27.92 0.24
N PHE A 189 -30.01 28.62 -0.65
CA PHE A 189 -28.96 28.01 -1.46
C PHE A 189 -27.89 27.35 -0.58
N ASN A 190 -27.40 28.04 0.45
CA ASN A 190 -26.43 27.51 1.38
C ASN A 190 -26.96 26.29 2.15
N SER A 191 -28.23 26.35 2.59
CA SER A 191 -28.88 25.21 3.27
C SER A 191 -28.97 23.97 2.37
N ARG A 192 -29.37 24.16 1.11
CA ARG A 192 -29.43 23.06 0.11
C ARG A 192 -28.04 22.53 -0.23
N LEU A 193 -27.03 23.42 -0.35
CA LEU A 193 -25.66 23.03 -0.55
C LEU A 193 -25.13 22.14 0.59
N ALA A 194 -25.40 22.52 1.83
CA ALA A 194 -25.05 21.72 3.00
C ALA A 194 -25.73 20.33 3.00
N GLN A 195 -27.01 20.25 2.57
CA GLN A 195 -27.74 18.98 2.43
C GLN A 195 -27.12 18.08 1.37
N VAL A 196 -26.74 18.62 0.21
CA VAL A 196 -26.06 17.91 -0.87
C VAL A 196 -24.74 17.30 -0.36
N TYR A 197 -23.91 18.12 0.29
CA TYR A 197 -22.63 17.61 0.84
C TYR A 197 -22.82 16.59 1.92
N LYS A 198 -23.74 16.80 2.85
CA LYS A 198 -24.08 15.83 3.90
C LYS A 198 -24.47 14.49 3.28
N TYR A 199 -25.31 14.50 2.26
CA TYR A 199 -25.74 13.28 1.57
C TYR A 199 -24.56 12.54 0.96
N VAL A 200 -23.69 13.20 0.19
CA VAL A 200 -22.52 12.59 -0.43
C VAL A 200 -21.60 11.98 0.62
N LEU A 201 -21.24 12.74 1.66
CA LEU A 201 -20.33 12.25 2.72
C LEU A 201 -20.90 11.05 3.49
N MET A 202 -22.22 11.04 3.78
CA MET A 202 -22.85 9.98 4.58
C MET A 202 -23.14 8.70 3.79
N ASN A 203 -23.17 8.76 2.46
CA ASN A 203 -23.60 7.63 1.63
C ASN A 203 -22.51 7.13 0.65
N LYS A 204 -21.37 7.82 0.53
CA LYS A 204 -20.29 7.46 -0.40
C LYS A 204 -19.80 6.00 -0.29
N ASN A 205 -19.75 5.47 0.94
CA ASN A 205 -19.26 4.12 1.22
C ASN A 205 -20.37 3.07 1.26
N LYS A 206 -21.61 3.44 0.95
CA LYS A 206 -22.73 2.50 0.90
C LYS A 206 -22.87 1.89 -0.48
N GLU A 207 -23.17 0.61 -0.53
CA GLU A 207 -23.49 -0.05 -1.78
C GLU A 207 -24.86 0.40 -2.31
N LEU A 208 -25.83 0.55 -1.40
CA LEU A 208 -27.21 0.92 -1.71
C LEU A 208 -27.78 1.95 -0.72
N VAL A 209 -28.67 2.77 -1.23
CA VAL A 209 -29.51 3.72 -0.47
C VAL A 209 -30.96 3.59 -0.94
N SER A 210 -31.93 4.05 -0.13
CA SER A 210 -33.32 4.07 -0.58
C SER A 210 -33.52 5.14 -1.66
N LEU A 211 -34.37 4.83 -2.66
CA LEU A 211 -34.76 5.77 -3.69
C LEU A 211 -35.30 7.08 -3.09
N PHE A 212 -36.01 7.00 -1.98
CA PHE A 212 -36.50 8.18 -1.25
C PHE A 212 -35.38 9.15 -0.91
N LYS A 213 -34.27 8.65 -0.34
CA LYS A 213 -33.09 9.50 -0.01
C LYS A 213 -32.39 10.04 -1.23
N GLU A 214 -32.35 9.27 -2.30
CA GLU A 214 -31.75 9.71 -3.56
C GLU A 214 -32.62 10.81 -4.22
N LEU A 215 -33.97 10.75 -4.08
CA LEU A 215 -34.86 11.78 -4.54
C LEU A 215 -34.74 13.07 -3.72
N GLU A 216 -34.68 13.01 -2.39
CA GLU A 216 -34.42 14.19 -1.54
C GLU A 216 -33.09 14.87 -1.90
N PHE A 217 -32.08 14.07 -2.18
CA PHE A 217 -30.77 14.56 -2.60
C PHE A 217 -30.84 15.23 -3.96
N ILE A 218 -31.47 14.57 -4.97
CA ILE A 218 -31.52 15.13 -6.33
C ILE A 218 -32.36 16.39 -6.41
N GLU A 219 -33.41 16.53 -5.61
CA GLU A 219 -34.19 17.78 -5.51
C GLU A 219 -33.32 18.92 -5.00
N SER A 220 -32.55 18.70 -3.94
CA SER A 220 -31.63 19.71 -3.41
C SER A 220 -30.51 20.05 -4.39
N TYR A 221 -29.95 19.05 -5.05
CA TYR A 221 -28.92 19.21 -6.08
C TYR A 221 -29.45 19.99 -7.30
N PHE A 222 -30.65 19.62 -7.76
CA PHE A 222 -31.28 20.27 -8.90
C PHE A 222 -31.63 21.75 -8.63
N PHE A 223 -32.09 22.06 -7.43
CA PHE A 223 -32.30 23.45 -6.99
C PHE A 223 -31.03 24.31 -7.14
N LEU A 224 -29.86 23.79 -6.73
CA LEU A 224 -28.59 24.49 -6.91
C LEU A 224 -28.24 24.70 -8.37
N LEU A 225 -28.51 23.69 -9.21
CA LEU A 225 -28.30 23.77 -10.65
C LEU A 225 -29.25 24.76 -11.32
N GLN A 226 -30.53 24.81 -10.91
CA GLN A 226 -31.50 25.79 -11.45
C GLN A 226 -31.06 27.25 -11.22
N ILE A 227 -30.60 27.55 -10.00
CA ILE A 227 -30.11 28.89 -9.68
C ILE A 227 -28.85 29.20 -10.51
N ARG A 228 -27.91 28.27 -10.59
CA ARG A 228 -26.67 28.43 -11.37
C ARG A 228 -26.94 28.67 -12.85
N HIS A 229 -27.94 27.98 -13.40
CA HIS A 229 -28.30 28.05 -14.82
C HIS A 229 -29.52 28.99 -15.09
N GLU A 230 -29.80 29.92 -14.16
CA GLU A 230 -30.82 30.96 -14.35
C GLU A 230 -32.20 30.41 -14.75
N ASN A 231 -32.63 29.32 -14.10
CA ASN A 231 -33.90 28.62 -14.36
C ASN A 231 -34.08 28.04 -15.78
N LYS A 232 -32.99 27.83 -16.52
CA LYS A 232 -33.01 27.18 -17.84
C LYS A 232 -33.13 25.64 -17.75
N LEU A 233 -33.23 25.11 -16.54
CA LEU A 233 -33.41 23.67 -16.25
C LEU A 233 -34.77 23.45 -15.64
N LEU A 234 -35.51 22.47 -16.16
CA LEU A 234 -36.82 22.04 -15.62
C LEU A 234 -36.73 20.59 -15.14
N PHE A 235 -37.32 20.33 -13.97
CA PHE A 235 -37.34 19.02 -13.33
C PHE A 235 -38.75 18.59 -13.01
N GLU A 236 -39.14 17.42 -13.47
CA GLU A 236 -40.45 16.83 -13.18
C GLU A 236 -40.24 15.46 -12.52
N LEU A 237 -40.90 15.25 -11.38
CA LEU A 237 -40.85 14.01 -10.65
C LEU A 237 -42.26 13.39 -10.56
N ASP A 238 -42.43 12.23 -11.18
CA ASP A 238 -43.63 11.42 -11.11
C ASP A 238 -43.31 10.12 -10.35
N ALA A 239 -43.20 10.22 -9.02
CA ALA A 239 -42.97 9.08 -8.13
C ALA A 239 -43.71 9.28 -6.80
N LYS A 240 -44.51 8.29 -6.40
CA LYS A 240 -45.29 8.33 -5.16
C LYS A 240 -44.44 7.91 -3.95
N GLU A 241 -44.48 8.70 -2.90
CA GLU A 241 -43.66 8.58 -1.70
C GLU A 241 -43.63 7.20 -1.00
N PRO A 242 -44.76 6.48 -0.81
CA PRO A 242 -44.74 5.23 -0.06
C PRO A 242 -43.91 4.11 -0.75
N GLU A 243 -43.87 4.12 -2.06
CA GLU A 243 -43.17 3.10 -2.86
C GLU A 243 -41.67 3.32 -2.85
N THR A 244 -41.22 4.57 -2.85
CA THR A 244 -39.77 4.95 -2.96
C THR A 244 -38.94 4.54 -1.75
N ARG A 245 -39.52 4.36 -0.59
CA ARG A 245 -38.84 3.94 0.66
C ARG A 245 -38.35 2.50 0.66
N LYS A 246 -39.02 1.63 -0.10
CA LYS A 246 -38.70 0.20 -0.20
C LYS A 246 -37.79 -0.14 -1.38
N ILE A 247 -37.61 0.80 -2.26
CA ILE A 247 -36.74 0.64 -3.43
C ILE A 247 -35.34 1.09 -3.08
N MET A 248 -34.35 0.29 -3.43
CA MET A 248 -32.93 0.58 -3.21
C MET A 248 -32.23 0.84 -4.55
N MET A 249 -31.16 1.65 -4.51
CA MET A 249 -30.32 1.95 -5.67
C MET A 249 -28.90 2.40 -5.23
N PRO A 250 -27.89 2.35 -6.10
CA PRO A 250 -26.58 2.90 -5.81
C PRO A 250 -26.65 4.41 -5.52
N PRO A 251 -25.92 4.94 -4.50
CA PRO A 251 -25.91 6.37 -4.20
C PRO A 251 -25.35 7.21 -5.34
N CYS A 252 -25.83 8.46 -5.48
CA CYS A 252 -25.48 9.42 -6.53
C CYS A 252 -25.79 8.93 -7.97
N ALA A 253 -26.63 7.92 -8.12
CA ALA A 253 -27.01 7.41 -9.44
C ALA A 253 -27.81 8.44 -10.25
N LEU A 254 -28.75 9.15 -9.62
CA LEU A 254 -29.55 10.21 -10.26
C LEU A 254 -28.68 11.42 -10.62
N GLN A 255 -27.73 11.80 -9.78
CA GLN A 255 -26.77 12.86 -10.06
C GLN A 255 -26.01 12.56 -11.36
N THR A 256 -25.47 11.33 -11.50
CA THR A 256 -24.72 10.90 -12.70
C THR A 256 -25.54 11.09 -13.98
N VAL A 257 -26.83 10.75 -13.96
CA VAL A 257 -27.71 10.87 -15.13
C VAL A 257 -28.04 12.34 -15.41
N VAL A 258 -28.33 13.15 -14.37
CA VAL A 258 -28.62 14.60 -14.52
C VAL A 258 -27.39 15.33 -15.05
N GLU A 259 -26.21 15.06 -14.52
CA GLU A 259 -24.96 15.64 -15.01
C GLU A 259 -24.68 15.29 -16.48
N ASN A 260 -24.95 14.04 -16.85
CA ASN A 260 -24.85 13.62 -18.25
C ASN A 260 -25.78 14.43 -19.17
N ALA A 261 -27.04 14.66 -18.74
CA ALA A 261 -27.98 15.44 -19.51
C ALA A 261 -27.51 16.91 -19.69
N ILE A 262 -27.01 17.54 -18.62
CA ILE A 262 -26.52 18.92 -18.66
C ILE A 262 -25.22 19.05 -19.49
N LYS A 263 -24.33 18.08 -19.37
CA LYS A 263 -23.05 18.08 -20.07
C LYS A 263 -23.22 18.02 -21.60
N HIS A 264 -24.19 17.24 -22.07
CA HIS A 264 -24.32 16.91 -23.48
C HIS A 264 -25.33 17.77 -24.24
N ASN A 265 -26.14 18.57 -23.55
CA ASN A 265 -27.17 19.38 -24.19
C ASN A 265 -26.91 20.88 -24.08
N GLU A 266 -27.33 21.62 -25.11
CA GLU A 266 -27.52 23.04 -25.06
C GLU A 266 -28.92 23.39 -24.53
N PHE A 267 -29.02 24.46 -23.77
CA PHE A 267 -30.29 24.94 -23.25
C PHE A 267 -30.28 26.47 -23.06
N SER A 268 -31.45 27.08 -23.26
CA SER A 268 -31.66 28.51 -23.10
C SER A 268 -32.99 28.76 -22.38
N VAL A 269 -33.35 30.04 -22.18
CA VAL A 269 -34.66 30.42 -21.59
C VAL A 269 -35.81 30.00 -22.51
N GLU A 270 -35.64 30.17 -23.83
CA GLU A 270 -36.63 29.77 -24.83
C GLU A 270 -36.72 28.27 -25.03
N ASN A 271 -35.66 27.56 -24.74
CA ASN A 271 -35.51 26.13 -24.94
C ASN A 271 -34.85 25.50 -23.74
N PRO A 272 -35.56 25.33 -22.63
CA PRO A 272 -35.02 24.76 -21.42
C PRO A 272 -34.71 23.28 -21.57
N LEU A 273 -33.72 22.79 -20.83
CA LEU A 273 -33.48 21.36 -20.67
C LEU A 273 -34.48 20.80 -19.65
N MET A 274 -35.36 19.95 -20.13
CA MET A 274 -36.37 19.27 -19.31
C MET A 274 -35.87 17.86 -18.92
N ILE A 275 -35.84 17.56 -17.65
CA ILE A 275 -35.50 16.23 -17.10
C ILE A 275 -36.70 15.70 -16.33
N ARG A 276 -37.23 14.57 -16.77
CA ARG A 276 -38.39 13.93 -16.13
C ARG A 276 -37.99 12.57 -15.58
N LEU A 277 -38.34 12.34 -14.32
CA LEU A 277 -38.22 11.07 -13.64
C LEU A 277 -39.58 10.44 -13.43
N SER A 278 -39.71 9.15 -13.77
CA SER A 278 -40.96 8.41 -13.58
C SER A 278 -40.69 6.95 -13.20
N LEU A 279 -41.52 6.40 -12.30
CA LEU A 279 -41.49 5.00 -11.95
C LEU A 279 -42.36 4.21 -12.97
N ASN A 280 -41.80 3.17 -13.56
CA ASN A 280 -42.49 2.32 -14.48
C ASN A 280 -42.09 0.85 -14.32
N GLY A 281 -42.89 0.11 -13.57
CA GLY A 281 -42.68 -1.31 -13.32
C GLY A 281 -41.34 -1.55 -12.57
N GLU A 282 -40.43 -2.26 -13.22
CA GLU A 282 -39.13 -2.61 -12.63
C GLU A 282 -38.03 -1.54 -12.80
N TYR A 283 -38.33 -0.40 -13.39
CA TYR A 283 -37.35 0.62 -13.75
C TYR A 283 -37.77 2.01 -13.26
N LEU A 284 -36.77 2.78 -12.79
CA LEU A 284 -36.83 4.22 -12.76
C LEU A 284 -36.38 4.75 -14.11
N LYS A 285 -37.27 5.44 -14.82
CA LYS A 285 -37.01 6.08 -16.10
C LYS A 285 -36.61 7.53 -15.91
N ILE A 286 -35.50 7.92 -16.49
CA ILE A 286 -35.03 9.29 -16.55
C ILE A 286 -34.92 9.68 -18.02
N ILE A 287 -35.73 10.64 -18.44
CA ILE A 287 -35.79 11.12 -19.81
C ILE A 287 -35.45 12.61 -19.88
N ASN A 288 -34.67 13.02 -20.84
CA ASN A 288 -34.45 14.42 -21.15
C ASN A 288 -34.64 14.70 -22.65
N ASN A 289 -35.10 15.92 -22.98
CA ASN A 289 -35.09 16.42 -24.37
C ASN A 289 -33.63 16.56 -24.84
N LYS A 290 -33.39 16.37 -26.15
CA LYS A 290 -32.06 16.28 -26.73
C LYS A 290 -31.80 17.49 -27.63
N ARG A 291 -30.72 18.21 -27.31
CA ARG A 291 -30.13 19.30 -28.13
C ARG A 291 -28.62 19.23 -28.01
N PRO A 292 -27.96 18.38 -28.81
CA PRO A 292 -26.52 18.13 -28.67
C PRO A 292 -25.73 19.43 -28.86
N LYS A 293 -24.73 19.65 -28.01
CA LYS A 293 -23.75 20.72 -28.18
C LYS A 293 -22.96 20.49 -29.47
N PRO A 294 -22.67 21.54 -30.27
CA PRO A 294 -21.96 21.44 -31.54
C PRO A 294 -20.49 21.03 -31.38
N TYR A 295 -19.92 21.28 -30.22
CA TYR A 295 -18.57 20.84 -29.90
C TYR A 295 -18.65 19.60 -29.03
N LEU A 296 -18.17 18.47 -29.58
CA LEU A 296 -17.92 17.25 -28.80
C LEU A 296 -16.88 17.58 -27.74
N VAL A 297 -17.33 17.91 -26.54
CA VAL A 297 -16.48 17.71 -25.36
C VAL A 297 -16.19 16.22 -25.34
N ASP A 298 -14.92 15.83 -25.42
CA ASP A 298 -14.51 14.41 -25.32
C ASP A 298 -15.36 13.71 -24.28
N SER A 299 -16.41 13.08 -24.76
CA SER A 299 -17.35 12.38 -23.91
C SER A 299 -16.68 11.07 -23.53
N THR A 300 -15.84 11.14 -22.52
CA THR A 300 -15.57 9.93 -21.77
C THR A 300 -16.92 9.50 -21.21
N SER A 301 -17.58 8.54 -21.87
CA SER A 301 -18.82 7.88 -21.38
C SER A 301 -18.58 7.12 -20.06
N ILE A 302 -17.63 7.61 -19.26
CA ILE A 302 -17.14 7.03 -18.02
C ILE A 302 -18.24 7.03 -16.97
N GLY A 303 -19.00 8.11 -16.81
CA GLY A 303 -20.02 8.22 -15.76
C GLY A 303 -21.11 7.14 -15.88
N LEU A 304 -21.79 7.07 -17.00
CA LEU A 304 -22.86 6.06 -17.21
C LEU A 304 -22.29 4.64 -17.28
N ARG A 305 -21.07 4.45 -17.79
CA ARG A 305 -20.39 3.15 -17.79
C ARG A 305 -20.06 2.69 -16.36
N ASN A 306 -19.54 3.59 -15.52
CA ASN A 306 -19.28 3.31 -14.10
C ASN A 306 -20.58 3.00 -13.36
N LEU A 307 -21.66 3.75 -13.62
CA LEU A 307 -22.97 3.48 -13.05
C LEU A 307 -23.49 2.09 -13.48
N SER A 308 -23.34 1.73 -14.76
CA SER A 308 -23.70 0.39 -15.24
C SER A 308 -22.91 -0.71 -14.54
N SER A 309 -21.60 -0.53 -14.38
CA SER A 309 -20.74 -1.47 -13.66
C SER A 309 -21.16 -1.63 -12.19
N ARG A 310 -21.54 -0.54 -11.51
CA ARG A 310 -22.05 -0.58 -10.13
C ARG A 310 -23.37 -1.38 -10.03
N TYR A 311 -24.32 -1.15 -10.93
CA TYR A 311 -25.56 -1.92 -10.97
C TYR A 311 -25.30 -3.42 -11.21
N LYS A 312 -24.37 -3.73 -12.10
CA LYS A 312 -23.98 -5.12 -12.38
C LYS A 312 -23.35 -5.80 -11.16
N LEU A 313 -22.53 -5.10 -10.41
CA LEU A 313 -21.89 -5.63 -9.20
C LEU A 313 -22.90 -5.86 -8.06
N VAL A 314 -23.85 -4.93 -7.86
CA VAL A 314 -24.74 -4.95 -6.69
C VAL A 314 -25.97 -5.85 -6.92
N CYS A 315 -26.57 -5.86 -8.12
CA CYS A 315 -27.79 -6.60 -8.37
C CYS A 315 -27.75 -7.47 -9.63
N ASN A 316 -26.60 -7.59 -10.29
CA ASN A 316 -26.42 -8.35 -11.54
C ASN A 316 -27.37 -7.91 -12.68
N LYS A 317 -27.87 -6.65 -12.64
CA LYS A 317 -28.69 -6.04 -13.68
C LYS A 317 -27.91 -4.95 -14.40
N ASN A 318 -28.24 -4.72 -15.68
CA ASN A 318 -27.65 -3.63 -16.47
C ASN A 318 -28.61 -2.45 -16.53
N ILE A 319 -28.09 -1.22 -16.57
CA ILE A 319 -28.88 -0.05 -16.96
C ILE A 319 -29.17 -0.14 -18.46
N VAL A 320 -30.31 0.43 -18.88
CA VAL A 320 -30.67 0.51 -20.30
C VAL A 320 -30.58 1.96 -20.74
N ILE A 321 -29.92 2.21 -21.86
CA ILE A 321 -29.73 3.54 -22.43
C ILE A 321 -30.33 3.53 -23.84
N GLU A 322 -31.29 4.39 -24.08
CA GLU A 322 -31.91 4.58 -25.39
C GLU A 322 -31.61 6.02 -25.85
N ASN A 323 -30.99 6.15 -27.02
CA ASN A 323 -30.57 7.43 -27.57
C ASN A 323 -31.33 7.70 -28.88
N GLU A 324 -32.50 8.33 -28.74
CA GLU A 324 -33.35 8.67 -29.86
C GLU A 324 -33.02 10.06 -30.46
N GLU A 325 -33.68 10.46 -31.54
CA GLU A 325 -33.41 11.75 -32.16
C GLU A 325 -33.84 12.94 -31.29
N SER A 326 -35.01 12.84 -30.63
CA SER A 326 -35.64 13.93 -29.84
C SER A 326 -35.36 13.85 -28.37
N HIS A 327 -35.02 12.69 -27.85
CA HIS A 327 -34.82 12.48 -26.42
C HIS A 327 -33.72 11.45 -26.09
N PHE A 328 -33.21 11.54 -24.87
CA PHE A 328 -32.28 10.57 -24.27
C PHE A 328 -32.93 9.96 -23.05
N LEU A 329 -32.96 8.63 -22.97
CA LEU A 329 -33.63 7.88 -21.92
C LEU A 329 -32.63 6.93 -21.24
N VAL A 330 -32.59 7.00 -19.91
CA VAL A 330 -31.88 6.05 -19.05
C VAL A 330 -32.90 5.32 -18.19
N LYS A 331 -32.86 3.99 -18.19
CA LYS A 331 -33.68 3.14 -17.32
C LYS A 331 -32.78 2.50 -16.26
N LEU A 332 -33.01 2.84 -15.00
CA LEU A 332 -32.29 2.29 -13.86
C LEU A 332 -33.12 1.17 -13.24
N PRO A 333 -32.57 -0.06 -13.09
CA PRO A 333 -33.31 -1.16 -12.46
C PRO A 333 -33.65 -0.85 -11.00
N LEU A 334 -34.87 -1.15 -10.59
CA LEU A 334 -35.30 -1.05 -9.21
C LEU A 334 -34.87 -2.30 -8.44
N ILE A 335 -34.35 -2.11 -7.22
CA ILE A 335 -33.91 -3.17 -6.30
C ILE A 335 -34.90 -3.18 -5.13
N THR A 336 -35.82 -4.16 -5.11
CA THR A 336 -36.92 -4.22 -4.13
C THR A 336 -36.76 -5.31 -3.08
N ASN A 337 -35.84 -6.25 -3.25
CA ASN A 337 -35.57 -7.35 -2.31
C ASN A 337 -34.10 -7.37 -1.91
N LEU A 338 -33.84 -7.00 -0.68
CA LEU A 338 -32.63 -7.33 0.07
C LEU A 338 -33.00 -8.21 1.24
#